data_223eddbbc9e32ff7d87eab41aebb7502
#
_entry.id   223eddbbc9e32ff7d87eab41aebb7502
#
_cell.length_a   1.000
_cell.length_b   1.000
_cell.length_c   1.000
_cell.angle_alpha   90.00
_cell.angle_beta   90.00
_cell.angle_gamma   90.00
#
_symmetry.space_group_name_H-M   'P 1'
#
loop_
_entity.id
_entity.type
_entity.pdbx_description
1 polymer ?
#
loop_
_entity_poly.entity_id
_entity_poly.type
_entity_poly.pdbx_seq_one_letter_code
_entity_poly.pdbx_strand_id
1 'polypeptide(L)'
;SQLLEEIQRQMLPALADGDFAGFSESVYRYGNLAGSCFASVQGGAYNGEALNRRVTWLRSLGHAGVGQSSWGPTLFVLAADQQQAELVMEQLKECPTGETLQVEIARPCNQGAEITSSASA
;
A
#
# COMPACT_ATOMS: atom_id res chain seq x y z
N SER A 1 5.36 -18.96 10.46
CA SER A 1 4.35 -18.26 9.66
C SER A 1 5.01 -17.52 8.52
N GLN A 2 4.40 -17.58 7.34
CA GLN A 2 4.92 -16.91 6.14
C GLN A 2 4.97 -15.39 6.32
N LEU A 3 4.01 -14.80 7.04
CA LEU A 3 4.00 -13.37 7.31
C LEU A 3 5.20 -12.96 8.15
N LEU A 4 5.51 -13.70 9.19
CA LEU A 4 6.64 -13.42 10.06
C LEU A 4 7.97 -13.58 9.30
N GLU A 5 8.08 -14.60 8.47
CA GLU A 5 9.28 -14.81 7.65
C GLU A 5 9.51 -13.66 6.66
N GLU A 6 8.44 -13.15 6.04
CA GLU A 6 8.54 -12.02 5.12
C GLU A 6 9.09 -10.78 5.84
N ILE A 7 8.59 -10.52 7.06
CA ILE A 7 9.08 -9.39 7.87
C ILE A 7 10.56 -9.58 8.21
N GLN A 8 10.91 -10.74 8.76
CA GLN A 8 12.25 -10.96 9.32
C GLN A 8 13.32 -11.14 8.25
N ARG A 9 12.99 -11.79 7.13
CA ARG A 9 13.99 -12.17 6.12
C ARG A 9 14.07 -11.23 4.94
N GLN A 10 13.01 -10.45 4.69
CA GLN A 10 12.95 -9.56 3.52
C GLN A 10 12.73 -8.10 3.92
N MET A 11 11.66 -7.82 4.65
CA MET A 11 11.24 -6.44 4.92
C MET A 11 12.25 -5.69 5.81
N LEU A 12 12.61 -6.25 6.95
CA LEU A 12 13.53 -5.60 7.89
C LEU A 12 14.94 -5.48 7.32
N PRO A 13 15.51 -6.51 6.65
CA PRO A 13 16.81 -6.33 6.00
C PRO A 13 16.83 -5.25 4.92
N ALA A 14 15.80 -5.19 4.08
CA ALA A 14 15.69 -4.16 3.05
C ALA A 14 15.60 -2.76 3.68
N LEU A 15 14.82 -2.62 4.74
CA LEU A 15 14.72 -1.36 5.47
C LEU A 15 16.07 -0.95 6.07
N ALA A 16 16.78 -1.88 6.70
CA ALA A 16 18.08 -1.62 7.30
C ALA A 16 19.14 -1.21 6.26
N ASP A 17 19.06 -1.77 5.06
CA ASP A 17 20.01 -1.48 3.98
C ASP A 17 19.62 -0.24 3.16
N GLY A 18 18.49 0.39 3.44
CA GLY A 18 17.99 1.50 2.62
C GLY A 18 17.56 1.08 1.23
N ASP A 19 17.20 -0.18 1.04
CA ASP A 19 16.76 -0.74 -0.23
C ASP A 19 15.26 -0.49 -0.41
N PHE A 20 14.91 0.63 -1.03
CA PHE A 20 13.51 1.00 -1.25
C PHE A 20 12.78 -0.01 -2.13
N ALA A 21 13.42 -0.48 -3.19
CA ALA A 21 12.80 -1.44 -4.11
C ALA A 21 12.50 -2.78 -3.40
N GLY A 22 13.45 -3.30 -2.66
CA GLY A 22 13.29 -4.53 -1.89
C GLY A 22 12.26 -4.40 -0.79
N PHE A 23 12.25 -3.26 -0.08
CA PHE A 23 11.26 -2.97 0.94
C PHE A 23 9.85 -2.90 0.34
N SER A 24 9.69 -2.19 -0.77
CA SER A 24 8.41 -2.03 -1.45
C SER A 24 7.84 -3.37 -1.92
N GLU A 25 8.68 -4.21 -2.51
CA GLU A 25 8.29 -5.56 -2.95
C GLU A 25 7.86 -6.41 -1.76
N SER A 26 8.57 -6.31 -0.64
CA SER A 26 8.23 -7.05 0.58
C SER A 26 6.90 -6.58 1.17
N VAL A 27 6.63 -5.28 1.18
CA VAL A 27 5.34 -4.74 1.63
C VAL A 27 4.20 -5.29 0.77
N TYR A 28 4.40 -5.35 -0.54
CA TYR A 28 3.41 -5.95 -1.43
C TYR A 28 3.18 -7.43 -1.11
N ARG A 29 4.25 -8.22 -0.97
CA ARG A 29 4.13 -9.65 -0.67
C ARG A 29 3.43 -9.89 0.66
N TYR A 30 3.78 -9.12 1.68
CA TYR A 30 3.13 -9.20 2.98
C TYR A 30 1.62 -8.94 2.87
N GLY A 31 1.25 -7.86 2.19
CA GLY A 31 -0.15 -7.50 2.00
C GLY A 31 -0.93 -8.56 1.21
N ASN A 32 -0.31 -9.13 0.19
CA ASN A 32 -0.91 -10.19 -0.61
C ASN A 32 -1.12 -11.47 0.21
N LEU A 33 -0.13 -11.86 1.00
CA LEU A 33 -0.22 -13.02 1.89
C LEU A 33 -1.30 -12.82 2.95
N ALA A 34 -1.33 -11.66 3.59
CA ALA A 34 -2.33 -11.34 4.60
C ALA A 34 -3.74 -11.33 4.01
N GLY A 35 -3.90 -10.69 2.85
CA GLY A 35 -5.18 -10.62 2.16
C GLY A 35 -5.67 -11.98 1.69
N SER A 36 -4.77 -12.87 1.30
CA SER A 36 -5.13 -14.22 0.85
C SER A 36 -5.76 -15.07 1.96
N CYS A 37 -5.47 -14.77 3.23
CA CYS A 37 -6.12 -15.43 4.36
C CYS A 37 -7.63 -15.14 4.41
N PHE A 38 -8.08 -14.06 3.79
CA PHE A 38 -9.49 -13.64 3.76
C PHE A 38 -10.10 -13.71 2.36
N ALA A 39 -9.43 -14.38 1.42
CA ALA A 39 -9.84 -14.41 0.02
C ALA A 39 -11.27 -14.92 -0.18
N SER A 40 -11.69 -15.92 0.59
CA SER A 40 -13.05 -16.47 0.51
C SER A 40 -14.14 -15.49 0.95
N VAL A 41 -13.79 -14.50 1.78
CA VAL A 41 -14.73 -13.48 2.28
C VAL A 41 -14.75 -12.27 1.37
N GLN A 42 -13.59 -11.83 0.88
CA GLN A 42 -13.48 -10.57 0.13
C GLN A 42 -13.30 -10.73 -1.39
N GLY A 43 -13.26 -11.97 -1.89
CA GLY A 43 -13.18 -12.23 -3.32
C GLY A 43 -11.77 -12.15 -3.90
N GLY A 44 -10.76 -12.47 -3.09
CA GLY A 44 -9.35 -12.46 -3.48
C GLY A 44 -8.48 -11.84 -2.40
N ALA A 45 -7.23 -11.55 -2.73
CA ALA A 45 -6.28 -10.93 -1.80
C ALA A 45 -6.67 -9.51 -1.38
N TYR A 46 -7.53 -8.87 -2.16
CA TYR A 46 -8.02 -7.51 -1.91
C TYR A 46 -9.54 -7.46 -1.90
N ASN A 47 -10.10 -6.39 -1.36
CA ASN A 47 -11.53 -6.27 -1.17
C ASN A 47 -12.24 -5.93 -2.48
N GLY A 48 -12.60 -6.98 -3.22
CA GLY A 48 -13.36 -6.86 -4.44
C GLY A 48 -12.51 -6.85 -5.70
N GLU A 49 -13.18 -7.14 -6.81
CA GLU A 49 -12.52 -7.28 -8.12
C GLU A 49 -11.91 -5.96 -8.61
N ALA A 50 -12.57 -4.84 -8.34
CA ALA A 50 -12.07 -3.53 -8.75
C ALA A 50 -10.72 -3.21 -8.09
N LEU A 51 -10.56 -3.51 -6.79
CA LEU A 51 -9.29 -3.31 -6.10
C LEU A 51 -8.21 -4.26 -6.59
N ASN A 52 -8.55 -5.52 -6.84
CA ASN A 52 -7.62 -6.49 -7.42
C ASN A 52 -7.08 -5.99 -8.77
N ARG A 53 -7.94 -5.48 -9.63
CA ARG A 53 -7.53 -4.93 -10.94
C ARG A 53 -6.64 -3.71 -10.80
N ARG A 54 -6.92 -2.82 -9.88
CA ARG A 54 -6.10 -1.62 -9.64
C ARG A 54 -4.71 -1.98 -9.15
N VAL A 55 -4.61 -2.92 -8.21
CA VAL A 55 -3.31 -3.39 -7.74
C VAL A 55 -2.51 -3.98 -8.88
N THR A 56 -3.12 -4.84 -9.69
CA THR A 56 -2.47 -5.45 -10.85
C THR A 56 -2.02 -4.38 -11.85
N TRP A 57 -2.87 -3.41 -12.13
CA TRP A 57 -2.55 -2.32 -13.04
C TRP A 57 -1.39 -1.46 -12.55
N LEU A 58 -1.42 -1.04 -11.28
CA LEU A 58 -0.34 -0.25 -10.67
C LEU A 58 0.99 -1.01 -10.70
N ARG A 59 0.96 -2.29 -10.41
CA ARG A 59 2.18 -3.10 -10.49
C ARG A 59 2.68 -3.23 -11.92
N SER A 60 1.80 -3.29 -12.90
CA SER A 60 2.18 -3.33 -14.32
C SER A 60 2.89 -2.06 -14.76
N LEU A 61 2.65 -0.93 -14.07
CA LEU A 61 3.35 0.34 -14.32
C LEU A 61 4.72 0.41 -13.62
N GLY A 62 5.10 -0.62 -12.87
CA GLY A 62 6.38 -0.67 -12.20
C GLY A 62 6.35 -0.29 -10.72
N HIS A 63 5.18 -0.05 -10.14
CA HIS A 63 5.06 0.26 -8.72
C HIS A 63 5.03 -1.03 -7.90
N ALA A 64 6.12 -1.27 -7.18
CA ALA A 64 6.29 -2.50 -6.41
C ALA A 64 5.49 -2.49 -5.10
N GLY A 65 5.42 -1.35 -4.41
CA GLY A 65 4.83 -1.25 -3.09
C GLY A 65 3.38 -0.81 -3.12
N VAL A 66 2.49 -1.68 -3.56
CA VAL A 66 1.05 -1.42 -3.60
C VAL A 66 0.36 -2.32 -2.60
N GLY A 67 -0.57 -1.77 -1.83
CA GLY A 67 -1.32 -2.54 -0.86
C GLY A 67 -2.65 -1.92 -0.50
N GLN A 68 -3.44 -2.69 0.23
CA GLN A 68 -4.74 -2.27 0.75
C GLN A 68 -4.62 -1.90 2.21
N SER A 69 -5.23 -0.79 2.59
CA SER A 69 -5.30 -0.38 3.99
C SER A 69 -6.43 -1.15 4.67
N SER A 70 -6.05 -2.08 5.57
CA SER A 70 -6.99 -2.91 6.33
C SER A 70 -7.95 -3.66 5.39
N TRP A 71 -9.26 -3.46 5.51
CA TRP A 71 -10.27 -4.09 4.66
C TRP A 71 -10.59 -3.31 3.38
N GLY A 72 -9.86 -2.24 3.11
CA GLY A 72 -10.15 -1.38 1.98
C GLY A 72 -11.38 -0.50 2.23
N PRO A 73 -11.87 0.20 1.24
CA PRO A 73 -11.42 0.21 -0.17
C PRO A 73 -10.16 1.06 -0.44
N THR A 74 -9.53 1.58 0.58
CA THR A 74 -8.34 2.44 0.42
C THR A 74 -7.13 1.62 0.03
N LEU A 75 -6.45 2.04 -1.05
CA LEU A 75 -5.17 1.51 -1.47
C LEU A 75 -4.07 2.52 -1.20
N PHE A 76 -2.85 2.03 -1.01
CA PHE A 76 -1.67 2.87 -0.93
C PHE A 76 -0.64 2.45 -1.97
N VAL A 77 0.18 3.40 -2.38
CA VAL A 77 1.34 3.16 -3.24
C VAL A 77 2.54 3.83 -2.60
N LEU A 78 3.59 3.06 -2.37
CA LEU A 78 4.83 3.60 -1.82
C LEU A 78 5.62 4.31 -2.92
N ALA A 79 6.09 5.50 -2.62
CA ALA A 79 6.94 6.29 -3.50
C ALA A 79 8.22 6.67 -2.77
N ALA A 80 9.35 6.63 -3.48
CA ALA A 80 10.65 6.92 -2.89
C ALA A 80 10.83 8.40 -2.55
N ASP A 81 10.18 9.28 -3.29
CA ASP A 81 10.29 10.72 -3.16
C ASP A 81 9.03 11.42 -3.67
N GLN A 82 9.01 12.74 -3.53
CA GLN A 82 7.89 13.57 -3.97
C GLN A 82 7.65 13.48 -5.47
N GLN A 83 8.71 13.43 -6.26
CA GLN A 83 8.61 13.37 -7.73
C GLN A 83 7.93 12.06 -8.16
N GLN A 84 8.29 10.94 -7.57
CA GLN A 84 7.66 9.66 -7.86
C GLN A 84 6.19 9.66 -7.42
N ALA A 85 5.90 10.24 -6.25
CA ALA A 85 4.52 10.35 -5.77
C ALA A 85 3.64 11.15 -6.73
N GLU A 86 4.16 12.25 -7.27
CA GLU A 86 3.44 13.06 -8.25
C GLU A 86 3.22 12.31 -9.56
N LEU A 87 4.21 11.51 -10.00
CA LEU A 87 4.05 10.66 -11.17
C LEU A 87 2.92 9.64 -10.99
N VAL A 88 2.88 8.98 -9.84
CA VAL A 88 1.80 8.04 -9.52
C VAL A 88 0.44 8.74 -9.56
N MET A 89 0.35 9.93 -8.98
CA MET A 89 -0.88 10.71 -8.98
C MET A 89 -1.35 11.03 -10.41
N GLU A 90 -0.45 11.41 -11.30
CA GLU A 90 -0.76 11.65 -12.70
C GLU A 90 -1.22 10.36 -13.40
N GLN A 91 -0.56 9.24 -13.16
CA GLN A 91 -0.93 7.96 -13.73
C GLN A 91 -2.32 7.51 -13.27
N LEU A 92 -2.68 7.78 -12.02
CA LEU A 92 -4.00 7.41 -11.48
C LEU A 92 -5.16 8.15 -12.16
N LYS A 93 -4.92 9.31 -12.75
CA LYS A 93 -5.92 10.01 -13.55
C LYS A 93 -6.32 9.23 -14.80
N GLU A 94 -5.45 8.37 -15.30
CA GLU A 94 -5.66 7.55 -16.49
C GLU A 94 -6.06 6.11 -16.15
N CYS A 95 -6.49 5.86 -14.93
CA CYS A 95 -6.87 4.52 -14.47
C CYS A 95 -7.98 3.94 -15.34
N PRO A 96 -7.79 2.72 -15.91
CA PRO A 96 -8.76 2.17 -16.88
C PRO A 96 -10.11 1.81 -16.30
N THR A 97 -10.28 1.81 -14.97
CA THR A 97 -11.56 1.47 -14.34
C THR A 97 -12.64 2.54 -14.52
N GLY A 98 -12.26 3.74 -15.00
CA GLY A 98 -13.19 4.84 -15.23
C GLY A 98 -13.81 5.44 -13.98
N GLU A 99 -13.41 5.01 -12.80
CA GLU A 99 -13.92 5.53 -11.55
C GLU A 99 -13.16 6.79 -11.13
N THR A 100 -13.87 7.72 -10.53
CA THR A 100 -13.26 8.89 -9.91
C THR A 100 -12.57 8.47 -8.61
N LEU A 101 -11.25 8.66 -8.56
CA LEU A 101 -10.45 8.34 -7.39
C LEU A 101 -10.09 9.61 -6.63
N GLN A 102 -10.26 9.56 -5.31
CA GLN A 102 -9.71 10.58 -4.44
C GLN A 102 -8.27 10.16 -4.08
N VAL A 103 -7.29 10.98 -4.46
CA VAL A 103 -5.87 10.67 -4.30
C VAL A 103 -5.21 11.74 -3.45
N GLU A 104 -4.45 11.30 -2.45
CA GLU A 104 -3.69 12.18 -1.58
C GLU A 104 -2.25 11.69 -1.49
N ILE A 105 -1.31 12.63 -1.43
CA ILE A 105 0.09 12.34 -1.12
C ILE A 105 0.27 12.56 0.38
N ALA A 106 0.79 11.53 1.07
CA ALA A 106 1.05 11.59 2.49
C ALA A 106 2.50 11.25 2.78
N ARG A 107 3.03 11.77 3.86
CA ARG A 107 4.36 11.44 4.33
C ARG A 107 4.28 10.62 5.60
N PRO A 108 5.21 9.67 5.83
CA PRO A 108 5.27 8.97 7.10
C PRO A 108 5.43 9.95 8.25
N CYS A 109 4.70 9.70 9.34
CA CYS A 109 4.84 10.47 10.56
C CYS A 109 5.80 9.75 11.51
N ASN A 110 6.96 10.35 11.77
CA ASN A 110 7.96 9.77 12.65
C ASN A 110 7.75 10.15 14.13
N GLN A 111 6.58 10.65 14.45
CA GLN A 111 6.17 10.98 15.81
C GLN A 111 5.07 10.03 16.26
N GLY A 112 5.00 9.76 17.54
CA GLY A 112 3.95 8.95 18.11
C GLY A 112 2.59 9.66 18.07
N ALA A 113 1.56 8.94 18.45
CA ALA A 113 0.21 9.49 18.50
C ALA A 113 0.11 10.67 19.46
N GLU A 114 -0.57 11.72 19.04
CA GLU A 114 -0.90 12.85 19.87
C GLU A 114 -2.36 12.74 20.30
N ILE A 115 -2.59 12.83 21.63
CA ILE A 115 -3.95 12.83 22.17
C ILE A 115 -4.25 14.24 22.67
N THR A 116 -5.19 14.89 22.01
CA THR A 116 -5.67 16.19 22.48
C THR A 116 -7.10 16.03 22.98
N SER A 117 -7.36 16.50 24.22
CA SER A 117 -8.72 16.62 24.69
C SER A 117 -9.12 18.08 24.62
N SER A 118 -10.19 18.39 23.89
CA SER A 118 -10.78 19.72 24.00
C SER A 118 -11.47 19.79 25.36
N ALA A 119 -10.93 20.60 26.25
CA ALA A 119 -11.63 20.94 27.49
C ALA A 119 -12.83 21.78 27.11
N SER A 120 -13.97 21.14 26.92
CA SER A 120 -15.22 21.89 26.86
C SER A 120 -15.51 22.38 28.28
N ALA A 121 -15.57 23.63 28.39
CA ALA A 121 -16.04 24.23 29.63
C ALA A 121 -17.44 23.74 30.00
#